data_ef32b0885180e0cacf93a1c8603d1ace
#
_entry.id   ef32b0885180e0cacf93a1c8603d1ace
#
_cell.length_a   1.000
_cell.length_b   1.000
_cell.length_c   1.000
_cell.angle_alpha   90.00
_cell.angle_beta   90.00
_cell.angle_gamma   90.00
#
_symmetry.space_group_name_H-M   'P 1'
#
loop_
_entity.id
_entity.type
_entity.pdbx_description
1 polymer ?
#
loop_
_entity_poly.entity_id
_entity_poly.type
_entity_poly.pdbx_seq_one_letter_code
_entity_poly.pdbx_strand_id
1 'polypeptide(L)'
;MRKLLIILLCSPIIVFGQNLAVGDTYEGGIIFYLDGNGGGLIAAPTDQATVNDFPDWGCIGTAISGADGLTLGTGAQNTIDIENGCTTSGTAADICSNLVLDGFSDWFLPSIGELEIMYLNIGTGSNIGNFVNTKYWSSTEKDETYAWSWEFSSGYQDYNSKTSNKYVRAIRAFSNITNINKQQISIEKKIIKIFDVFGRESNNKNQPLFYFYDDGSVEKKIIIE
;
A
#
# COMPACT_ATOMS: atom_id res chain seq x y z
N MET A 1 32.16 14.76 50.71
CA MET A 1 31.03 14.62 49.78
C MET A 1 31.53 13.79 48.58
N ARG A 2 31.12 12.52 48.48
CA ARG A 2 31.45 11.64 47.35
C ARG A 2 30.49 11.95 46.17
N LYS A 3 31.02 12.42 45.04
CA LYS A 3 30.26 12.60 43.81
C LYS A 3 30.01 11.23 43.16
N LEU A 4 28.74 10.79 43.13
CA LEU A 4 28.34 9.57 42.45
C LEU A 4 28.30 9.87 40.93
N LEU A 5 29.20 9.27 40.20
CA LEU A 5 29.26 9.34 38.72
C LEU A 5 28.31 8.26 38.20
N ILE A 6 27.12 8.66 37.73
CA ILE A 6 26.20 7.74 37.01
C ILE A 6 26.68 7.63 35.57
N ILE A 7 27.28 6.51 35.21
CA ILE A 7 27.62 6.17 33.84
C ILE A 7 26.35 5.58 33.23
N LEU A 8 25.68 6.37 32.37
CA LEU A 8 24.57 5.89 31.56
C LEU A 8 25.13 5.01 30.44
N LEU A 9 25.08 3.68 30.63
CA LEU A 9 25.40 2.73 29.57
C LEU A 9 24.33 2.81 28.49
N CYS A 10 24.61 3.51 27.42
CA CYS A 10 23.82 3.49 26.20
C CYS A 10 24.11 2.16 25.48
N SER A 11 23.35 1.12 25.80
CA SER A 11 23.39 -0.13 25.05
C SER A 11 22.79 0.13 23.66
N PRO A 12 23.49 -0.26 22.55
CA PRO A 12 22.88 -0.17 21.24
C PRO A 12 21.67 -1.09 21.20
N ILE A 13 20.49 -0.52 20.95
CA ILE A 13 19.28 -1.31 20.67
C ILE A 13 19.48 -1.90 19.28
N ILE A 14 19.87 -3.17 19.22
CA ILE A 14 19.89 -3.92 17.97
C ILE A 14 18.40 -4.20 17.66
N VAL A 15 17.81 -3.41 16.79
CA VAL A 15 16.50 -3.70 16.20
C VAL A 15 16.72 -4.80 15.18
N PHE A 16 16.40 -6.03 15.56
CA PHE A 16 16.26 -7.11 14.58
C PHE A 16 15.06 -6.77 13.72
N GLY A 17 15.28 -6.49 12.43
CA GLY A 17 14.20 -6.43 11.45
C GLY A 17 13.44 -7.76 11.51
N GLN A 18 12.11 -7.72 11.66
CA GLN A 18 11.30 -8.93 11.58
C GLN A 18 11.45 -9.52 10.19
N ASN A 19 11.83 -10.80 10.13
CA ASN A 19 11.90 -11.53 8.86
C ASN A 19 10.47 -12.00 8.53
N LEU A 20 9.69 -11.12 7.86
CA LEU A 20 8.30 -11.39 7.51
C LEU A 20 8.22 -12.46 6.43
N ALA A 21 7.26 -13.38 6.57
CA ALA A 21 6.97 -14.43 5.61
C ALA A 21 5.49 -14.42 5.22
N VAL A 22 5.18 -14.99 4.06
CA VAL A 22 3.80 -15.23 3.64
C VAL A 22 3.14 -16.17 4.66
N GLY A 23 1.94 -15.81 5.11
CA GLY A 23 1.20 -16.50 6.15
C GLY A 23 1.36 -15.91 7.56
N ASP A 24 2.35 -15.04 7.78
CA ASP A 24 2.50 -14.36 9.07
C ASP A 24 1.37 -13.34 9.28
N THR A 25 1.00 -13.15 10.54
CA THR A 25 0.11 -12.05 10.92
C THR A 25 0.92 -10.78 11.11
N TYR A 26 0.53 -9.72 10.43
CA TYR A 26 1.21 -8.43 10.48
C TYR A 26 0.20 -7.28 10.32
N GLU A 27 0.29 -6.24 11.14
CA GLU A 27 -0.55 -5.03 11.06
C GLU A 27 -2.05 -5.31 10.85
N GLY A 28 -2.61 -6.25 11.62
CA GLY A 28 -4.04 -6.60 11.61
C GLY A 28 -4.47 -7.54 10.49
N GLY A 29 -3.56 -7.99 9.61
CA GLY A 29 -3.86 -8.89 8.51
C GLY A 29 -2.91 -10.07 8.40
N ILE A 30 -3.12 -10.90 7.38
CA ILE A 30 -2.30 -12.06 7.03
C ILE A 30 -1.52 -11.70 5.76
N ILE A 31 -0.18 -11.78 5.81
CA ILE A 31 0.67 -11.50 4.66
C ILE A 31 0.41 -12.53 3.57
N PHE A 32 0.05 -12.08 2.38
CA PHE A 32 -0.09 -12.96 1.22
C PHE A 32 0.87 -12.63 0.08
N TYR A 33 1.52 -11.47 0.13
CA TYR A 33 2.52 -11.08 -0.86
C TYR A 33 3.63 -10.24 -0.21
N LEU A 34 4.88 -10.48 -0.61
CA LEU A 34 6.06 -9.69 -0.23
C LEU A 34 6.74 -9.17 -1.51
N ASP A 35 7.05 -7.88 -1.54
CA ASP A 35 7.66 -7.21 -2.70
C ASP A 35 9.19 -7.38 -2.79
N GLY A 36 9.80 -8.01 -1.79
CA GLY A 36 11.25 -8.18 -1.68
C GLY A 36 12.01 -6.93 -1.22
N ASN A 37 11.33 -5.79 -1.03
CA ASN A 37 11.92 -4.52 -0.61
C ASN A 37 11.46 -4.09 0.80
N GLY A 38 10.85 -5.01 1.54
CA GLY A 38 10.35 -4.78 2.89
C GLY A 38 8.89 -4.35 2.95
N GLY A 39 8.17 -4.40 1.84
CA GLY A 39 6.74 -4.17 1.73
C GLY A 39 5.98 -5.39 1.21
N GLY A 40 4.67 -5.23 1.06
CA GLY A 40 3.82 -6.30 0.57
C GLY A 40 2.33 -5.99 0.71
N LEU A 41 1.53 -7.06 0.63
CA LEU A 41 0.09 -7.00 0.82
C LEU A 41 -0.34 -7.96 1.93
N ILE A 42 -1.28 -7.51 2.73
CA ILE A 42 -1.96 -8.30 3.78
C ILE A 42 -3.45 -8.39 3.45
N ALA A 43 -4.06 -9.54 3.76
CA ALA A 43 -5.49 -9.75 3.72
C ALA A 43 -6.09 -9.61 5.12
N ALA A 44 -7.26 -9.02 5.24
CA ALA A 44 -8.00 -9.05 6.50
C ALA A 44 -8.23 -10.51 6.95
N PRO A 45 -8.19 -10.82 8.25
CA PRO A 45 -8.21 -12.20 8.74
C PRO A 45 -9.57 -12.90 8.56
N THR A 46 -10.62 -12.11 8.31
CA THR A 46 -12.00 -12.60 8.10
C THR A 46 -12.63 -11.87 6.92
N ASP A 47 -13.69 -12.44 6.36
CA ASP A 47 -14.49 -11.79 5.33
C ASP A 47 -15.21 -10.57 5.92
N GLN A 48 -15.26 -9.46 5.17
CA GLN A 48 -15.96 -8.23 5.54
C GLN A 48 -17.45 -8.33 5.20
N ALA A 49 -17.80 -9.12 4.20
CA ALA A 49 -19.19 -9.41 3.86
C ALA A 49 -19.32 -10.81 3.24
N THR A 50 -20.49 -11.40 3.45
CA THR A 50 -20.89 -12.71 2.93
C THR A 50 -22.09 -12.55 2.02
N VAL A 51 -22.48 -13.62 1.32
CA VAL A 51 -23.71 -13.59 0.48
C VAL A 51 -24.99 -13.26 1.27
N ASN A 52 -24.97 -13.41 2.59
CA ASN A 52 -26.10 -13.07 3.45
C ASN A 52 -26.20 -11.57 3.75
N ASP A 53 -25.11 -10.83 3.59
CA ASP A 53 -25.07 -9.38 3.75
C ASP A 53 -25.45 -8.67 2.45
N PHE A 54 -25.67 -9.44 1.38
CA PHE A 54 -26.07 -8.98 0.05
C PHE A 54 -25.16 -7.92 -0.58
N PRO A 55 -23.81 -8.00 -0.44
CA PRO A 55 -22.94 -7.05 -1.09
C PRO A 55 -22.90 -7.33 -2.58
N ASP A 56 -23.42 -6.41 -3.35
CA ASP A 56 -23.21 -6.37 -4.79
C ASP A 56 -21.93 -5.60 -5.13
N TRP A 57 -21.51 -5.67 -6.39
CA TRP A 57 -20.37 -4.86 -6.84
C TRP A 57 -20.73 -3.38 -6.94
N GLY A 58 -21.99 -3.10 -7.31
CA GLY A 58 -22.58 -1.77 -7.38
C GLY A 58 -22.73 -1.20 -8.79
N CYS A 59 -23.61 -0.23 -8.93
CA CYS A 59 -23.81 0.62 -10.10
C CYS A 59 -23.90 -0.11 -11.45
N ILE A 60 -24.74 -1.16 -11.51
CA ILE A 60 -25.04 -1.85 -12.78
C ILE A 60 -25.58 -0.86 -13.82
N GLY A 61 -25.14 -1.00 -15.06
CA GLY A 61 -25.51 -0.12 -16.18
C GLY A 61 -24.65 1.15 -16.26
N THR A 62 -23.64 1.28 -15.38
CA THR A 62 -22.67 2.39 -15.41
C THR A 62 -21.26 1.82 -15.52
N ALA A 63 -20.51 2.25 -16.54
CA ALA A 63 -19.09 1.96 -16.64
C ALA A 63 -18.33 2.92 -15.70
N ILE A 64 -17.48 2.36 -14.83
CA ILE A 64 -16.66 3.11 -13.89
C ILE A 64 -15.30 3.39 -14.51
N SER A 65 -15.05 4.64 -14.87
CA SER A 65 -13.77 5.02 -15.49
C SER A 65 -12.60 4.79 -14.53
N GLY A 66 -11.62 3.99 -14.95
CA GLY A 66 -10.40 3.71 -14.19
C GLY A 66 -10.45 2.43 -13.35
N ALA A 67 -11.64 1.85 -13.10
CA ALA A 67 -11.77 0.64 -12.31
C ALA A 67 -11.49 -0.66 -13.09
N ASP A 68 -10.73 -0.59 -14.17
CA ASP A 68 -10.42 -1.71 -15.08
C ASP A 68 -9.02 -2.33 -14.85
N GLY A 69 -8.30 -1.88 -13.84
CA GLY A 69 -6.98 -2.40 -13.48
C GLY A 69 -7.02 -3.88 -13.10
N LEU A 70 -6.25 -4.71 -13.84
CA LEU A 70 -6.26 -6.18 -13.68
C LEU A 70 -5.12 -6.68 -12.79
N THR A 71 -4.01 -5.96 -12.73
CA THR A 71 -2.74 -6.48 -12.20
C THR A 71 -2.55 -6.22 -10.71
N LEU A 72 -1.56 -6.88 -10.13
CA LEU A 72 -1.05 -6.58 -8.78
C LEU A 72 -0.75 -5.07 -8.65
N GLY A 73 -1.22 -4.47 -7.54
CA GLY A 73 -1.04 -3.05 -7.23
C GLY A 73 -2.14 -2.13 -7.76
N THR A 74 -3.13 -2.64 -8.50
CA THR A 74 -4.21 -1.80 -9.06
C THR A 74 -5.47 -1.74 -8.19
N GLY A 75 -5.63 -2.63 -7.21
CA GLY A 75 -6.85 -2.73 -6.41
C GLY A 75 -7.18 -1.46 -5.64
N ALA A 76 -6.18 -0.79 -5.07
CA ALA A 76 -6.38 0.47 -4.35
C ALA A 76 -6.96 1.57 -5.25
N GLN A 77 -6.38 1.75 -6.45
CA GLN A 77 -6.87 2.75 -7.40
C GLN A 77 -8.25 2.39 -7.94
N ASN A 78 -8.48 1.11 -8.32
CA ASN A 78 -9.80 0.64 -8.74
C ASN A 78 -10.87 0.94 -7.67
N THR A 79 -10.56 0.70 -6.38
CA THR A 79 -11.47 0.98 -5.27
C THR A 79 -11.81 2.46 -5.20
N ILE A 80 -10.82 3.35 -5.31
CA ILE A 80 -11.03 4.81 -5.35
C ILE A 80 -11.91 5.21 -6.53
N ASP A 81 -11.68 4.64 -7.70
CA ASP A 81 -12.44 4.95 -8.91
C ASP A 81 -13.89 4.47 -8.79
N ILE A 82 -14.13 3.30 -8.15
CA ILE A 82 -15.48 2.82 -7.83
C ILE A 82 -16.18 3.78 -6.87
N GLU A 83 -15.54 4.16 -5.78
CA GLU A 83 -16.12 5.10 -4.80
C GLU A 83 -16.48 6.48 -5.42
N ASN A 84 -15.67 6.95 -6.37
CA ASN A 84 -15.93 8.20 -7.09
C ASN A 84 -17.02 8.07 -8.16
N GLY A 85 -17.12 6.92 -8.81
CA GLY A 85 -18.02 6.67 -9.94
C GLY A 85 -19.36 6.04 -9.56
N CYS A 86 -19.47 5.47 -8.37
CA CYS A 86 -20.65 4.76 -7.87
C CYS A 86 -21.11 5.35 -6.53
N THR A 87 -22.31 5.90 -6.50
CA THR A 87 -22.89 6.52 -5.28
C THR A 87 -23.72 5.56 -4.43
N THR A 88 -23.79 4.28 -4.81
CA THR A 88 -24.51 3.25 -4.05
C THR A 88 -23.68 2.88 -2.82
N SER A 89 -24.27 2.99 -1.62
CA SER A 89 -23.61 2.58 -0.39
C SER A 89 -23.74 1.08 -0.13
N GLY A 90 -22.79 0.50 0.60
CA GLY A 90 -22.77 -0.93 0.94
C GLY A 90 -22.31 -1.84 -0.20
N THR A 91 -21.68 -1.29 -1.23
CA THR A 91 -21.03 -2.05 -2.29
C THR A 91 -19.78 -2.76 -1.78
N ALA A 92 -19.24 -3.71 -2.55
CA ALA A 92 -18.00 -4.40 -2.20
C ALA A 92 -16.82 -3.44 -1.96
N ALA A 93 -16.70 -2.38 -2.77
CA ALA A 93 -15.67 -1.35 -2.61
C ALA A 93 -15.91 -0.50 -1.35
N ASP A 94 -17.14 -0.03 -1.14
CA ASP A 94 -17.55 0.79 0.02
C ASP A 94 -17.30 0.05 1.35
N ILE A 95 -17.60 -1.25 1.41
CA ILE A 95 -17.32 -2.09 2.59
C ILE A 95 -15.82 -2.15 2.91
N CYS A 96 -14.96 -2.25 1.89
CA CYS A 96 -13.52 -2.30 2.08
C CYS A 96 -12.94 -0.93 2.44
N SER A 97 -13.32 0.13 1.73
CA SER A 97 -12.79 1.49 1.91
C SER A 97 -13.17 2.09 3.28
N ASN A 98 -14.30 1.70 3.83
CA ASN A 98 -14.76 2.11 5.16
C ASN A 98 -14.27 1.20 6.30
N LEU A 99 -13.53 0.13 6.02
CA LEU A 99 -13.02 -0.77 7.05
C LEU A 99 -11.98 -0.07 7.92
N VAL A 100 -12.19 -0.13 9.23
CA VAL A 100 -11.16 0.19 10.23
C VAL A 100 -10.83 -1.08 11.00
N LEU A 101 -9.62 -1.58 10.84
CA LEU A 101 -9.17 -2.81 11.47
C LEU A 101 -7.75 -2.61 12.01
N ASP A 102 -7.56 -2.95 13.29
CA ASP A 102 -6.27 -2.82 14.02
C ASP A 102 -5.66 -1.41 13.95
N GLY A 103 -6.52 -0.37 13.90
CA GLY A 103 -6.10 1.03 13.82
C GLY A 103 -5.76 1.52 12.41
N PHE A 104 -5.87 0.69 11.40
CA PHE A 104 -5.66 1.02 9.98
C PHE A 104 -7.00 1.24 9.28
N SER A 105 -7.05 2.24 8.39
CA SER A 105 -8.24 2.62 7.60
C SER A 105 -7.94 2.75 6.10
N ASP A 106 -6.84 2.17 5.65
CA ASP A 106 -6.37 2.19 4.26
C ASP A 106 -6.59 0.83 3.55
N TRP A 107 -7.67 0.14 3.95
CA TRP A 107 -8.11 -1.11 3.33
C TRP A 107 -8.83 -0.85 2.02
N PHE A 108 -8.72 -1.79 1.07
CA PHE A 108 -9.33 -1.68 -0.25
C PHE A 108 -9.75 -3.05 -0.81
N LEU A 109 -10.60 -3.05 -1.82
CA LEU A 109 -11.03 -4.24 -2.52
C LEU A 109 -9.93 -4.69 -3.49
N PRO A 110 -9.46 -5.95 -3.42
CA PRO A 110 -8.38 -6.44 -4.26
C PRO A 110 -8.74 -6.43 -5.76
N SER A 111 -7.78 -6.15 -6.63
CA SER A 111 -7.90 -6.43 -8.07
C SER A 111 -8.02 -7.93 -8.34
N ILE A 112 -8.38 -8.32 -9.56
CA ILE A 112 -8.45 -9.74 -9.93
C ILE A 112 -7.09 -10.44 -9.81
N GLY A 113 -5.99 -9.76 -10.17
CA GLY A 113 -4.63 -10.30 -10.02
C GLY A 113 -4.17 -10.39 -8.58
N GLU A 114 -4.62 -9.50 -7.69
CA GLU A 114 -4.35 -9.60 -6.26
C GLU A 114 -5.13 -10.75 -5.62
N LEU A 115 -6.39 -11.01 -6.04
CA LEU A 115 -7.15 -12.19 -5.62
C LEU A 115 -6.48 -13.50 -6.06
N GLU A 116 -5.91 -13.54 -7.27
CA GLU A 116 -5.15 -14.68 -7.77
C GLU A 116 -3.95 -15.00 -6.85
N ILE A 117 -3.14 -14.00 -6.55
CA ILE A 117 -1.96 -14.16 -5.68
C ILE A 117 -2.39 -14.57 -4.26
N MET A 118 -3.47 -13.98 -3.74
CA MET A 118 -4.03 -14.33 -2.45
C MET A 118 -4.52 -15.78 -2.41
N TYR A 119 -5.22 -16.24 -3.45
CA TYR A 119 -5.63 -17.63 -3.60
C TYR A 119 -4.44 -18.60 -3.62
N LEU A 120 -3.42 -18.32 -4.41
CA LEU A 120 -2.24 -19.16 -4.57
C LEU A 120 -1.43 -19.31 -3.28
N ASN A 121 -1.35 -18.24 -2.49
CA ASN A 121 -0.44 -18.18 -1.35
C ASN A 121 -1.11 -18.51 0.00
N ILE A 122 -2.34 -18.06 0.23
CA ILE A 122 -3.05 -18.23 1.50
C ILE A 122 -4.50 -18.74 1.31
N GLY A 123 -4.85 -19.18 0.11
CA GLY A 123 -6.20 -19.66 -0.22
C GLY A 123 -6.58 -20.96 0.46
N THR A 124 -7.70 -21.56 0.02
CA THR A 124 -8.33 -22.71 0.67
C THR A 124 -7.43 -23.92 0.82
N GLY A 125 -6.47 -24.13 -0.08
CA GLY A 125 -5.52 -25.25 -0.01
C GLY A 125 -4.49 -25.14 1.11
N SER A 126 -4.22 -23.91 1.60
CA SER A 126 -3.25 -23.67 2.67
C SER A 126 -3.86 -23.66 4.08
N ASN A 127 -5.17 -23.46 4.20
CA ASN A 127 -5.90 -23.19 5.46
C ASN A 127 -5.38 -21.99 6.27
N ILE A 128 -4.60 -21.09 5.65
CA ILE A 128 -4.00 -19.93 6.32
C ILE A 128 -4.98 -18.74 6.32
N GLY A 129 -5.59 -18.45 5.16
CA GLY A 129 -6.42 -17.25 4.98
C GLY A 129 -7.87 -17.37 5.47
N ASN A 130 -8.32 -18.55 5.96
CA ASN A 130 -9.69 -18.82 6.39
C ASN A 130 -10.74 -18.47 5.32
N PHE A 131 -10.47 -18.75 4.06
CA PHE A 131 -11.40 -18.49 2.96
C PHE A 131 -12.46 -19.57 2.84
N VAL A 132 -13.67 -19.13 2.47
CA VAL A 132 -14.75 -20.04 2.09
C VAL A 132 -14.56 -20.45 0.63
N ASN A 133 -14.90 -21.72 0.31
CA ASN A 133 -14.84 -22.27 -1.05
C ASN A 133 -15.95 -21.67 -1.94
N THR A 134 -15.84 -20.40 -2.30
CA THR A 134 -16.84 -19.67 -3.08
C THR A 134 -16.19 -18.50 -3.84
N LYS A 135 -17.01 -17.66 -4.46
CA LYS A 135 -16.57 -16.50 -5.23
C LYS A 135 -16.43 -15.25 -4.35
N TYR A 136 -15.33 -14.56 -4.58
CA TYR A 136 -15.03 -13.27 -3.99
C TYR A 136 -15.01 -12.17 -5.05
N TRP A 137 -15.59 -11.02 -4.76
CA TRP A 137 -15.50 -9.85 -5.62
C TRP A 137 -14.08 -9.33 -5.72
N SER A 138 -13.68 -8.94 -6.95
CA SER A 138 -12.54 -8.06 -7.16
C SER A 138 -13.01 -6.61 -7.42
N SER A 139 -12.09 -5.66 -7.29
CA SER A 139 -12.33 -4.27 -7.69
C SER A 139 -12.27 -4.05 -9.20
N THR A 140 -11.93 -5.08 -9.98
CA THR A 140 -11.77 -4.97 -11.42
C THR A 140 -13.11 -5.02 -12.14
N GLU A 141 -13.49 -3.91 -12.76
CA GLU A 141 -14.62 -3.86 -13.68
C GLU A 141 -14.31 -4.62 -14.95
N LYS A 142 -15.30 -5.29 -15.53
CA LYS A 142 -15.23 -5.85 -16.88
C LYS A 142 -15.90 -4.92 -17.89
N ASP A 143 -17.10 -4.46 -17.57
CA ASP A 143 -17.92 -3.56 -18.36
C ASP A 143 -19.04 -2.95 -17.49
N GLU A 144 -19.95 -2.20 -18.09
CA GLU A 144 -21.09 -1.59 -17.38
C GLU A 144 -22.00 -2.56 -16.64
N THR A 145 -21.98 -3.85 -17.04
CA THR A 145 -22.88 -4.90 -16.52
C THR A 145 -22.17 -5.88 -15.61
N TYR A 146 -20.87 -6.17 -15.87
CA TYR A 146 -20.12 -7.24 -15.23
C TYR A 146 -18.86 -6.75 -14.54
N ALA A 147 -18.50 -7.44 -13.45
CA ALA A 147 -17.22 -7.27 -12.76
C ALA A 147 -16.54 -8.63 -12.54
N TRP A 148 -15.22 -8.63 -12.40
CA TRP A 148 -14.43 -9.83 -12.17
C TRP A 148 -14.54 -10.32 -10.74
N SER A 149 -14.47 -11.63 -10.59
CA SER A 149 -14.46 -12.33 -9.31
C SER A 149 -13.51 -13.54 -9.39
N TRP A 150 -13.04 -14.01 -8.23
CA TRP A 150 -12.21 -15.21 -8.13
C TRP A 150 -12.97 -16.32 -7.41
N GLU A 151 -12.98 -17.52 -7.98
CA GLU A 151 -13.62 -18.71 -7.39
C GLU A 151 -12.59 -19.49 -6.56
N PHE A 152 -12.68 -19.40 -5.25
CA PHE A 152 -11.74 -20.04 -4.33
C PHE A 152 -11.90 -21.55 -4.22
N SER A 153 -13.01 -22.14 -4.72
CA SER A 153 -13.19 -23.61 -4.77
C SER A 153 -12.43 -24.26 -5.91
N SER A 154 -12.21 -23.55 -7.01
CA SER A 154 -11.64 -24.09 -8.25
C SER A 154 -10.38 -23.37 -8.74
N GLY A 155 -10.08 -22.17 -8.20
CA GLY A 155 -8.91 -21.39 -8.57
C GLY A 155 -9.02 -20.72 -9.94
N TYR A 156 -10.23 -20.36 -10.37
CA TYR A 156 -10.45 -19.69 -11.65
C TYR A 156 -11.04 -18.30 -11.48
N GLN A 157 -10.61 -17.40 -12.34
CA GLN A 157 -11.29 -16.12 -12.52
C GLN A 157 -12.60 -16.31 -13.27
N ASP A 158 -13.60 -15.53 -12.89
CA ASP A 158 -14.90 -15.48 -13.55
C ASP A 158 -15.41 -14.05 -13.54
N TYR A 159 -16.46 -13.74 -14.30
CA TYR A 159 -17.13 -12.45 -14.23
C TYR A 159 -18.63 -12.66 -14.02
N ASN A 160 -19.23 -11.81 -13.24
CA ASN A 160 -20.62 -11.91 -12.87
C ASN A 160 -21.30 -10.54 -12.93
N SER A 161 -22.63 -10.56 -13.07
CA SER A 161 -23.41 -9.32 -13.00
C SER A 161 -23.08 -8.56 -11.73
N LYS A 162 -22.90 -7.25 -11.84
CA LYS A 162 -22.64 -6.34 -10.71
C LYS A 162 -23.69 -6.41 -9.59
N THR A 163 -24.89 -6.92 -9.89
CA THR A 163 -25.97 -7.14 -8.90
C THR A 163 -25.91 -8.52 -8.22
N SER A 164 -24.92 -9.35 -8.55
CA SER A 164 -24.75 -10.64 -7.87
C SER A 164 -24.12 -10.43 -6.49
N ASN A 165 -24.52 -11.25 -5.54
CA ASN A 165 -23.96 -11.24 -4.19
C ASN A 165 -22.75 -12.18 -4.11
N LYS A 166 -21.62 -11.69 -3.58
CA LYS A 166 -20.41 -12.47 -3.37
C LYS A 166 -19.75 -12.11 -2.05
N TYR A 167 -18.81 -12.93 -1.65
CA TYR A 167 -17.94 -12.64 -0.51
C TYR A 167 -17.01 -11.46 -0.82
N VAL A 168 -16.63 -10.76 0.23
CA VAL A 168 -15.73 -9.61 0.18
C VAL A 168 -14.61 -9.82 1.18
N ARG A 169 -13.38 -9.73 0.74
CA ARG A 169 -12.18 -9.74 1.57
C ARG A 169 -11.35 -8.52 1.26
N ALA A 170 -11.21 -7.63 2.24
CA ALA A 170 -10.36 -6.44 2.11
C ALA A 170 -8.89 -6.82 2.18
N ILE A 171 -8.07 -6.06 1.47
CA ILE A 171 -6.62 -6.13 1.54
C ILE A 171 -6.04 -4.74 1.83
N ARG A 172 -4.77 -4.71 2.25
CA ARG A 172 -4.04 -3.49 2.53
C ARG A 172 -2.59 -3.64 2.12
N ALA A 173 -2.00 -2.58 1.60
CA ALA A 173 -0.57 -2.53 1.37
C ALA A 173 0.17 -2.13 2.65
N PHE A 174 1.34 -2.71 2.88
CA PHE A 174 2.23 -2.28 3.95
C PHE A 174 3.64 -2.05 3.43
N SER A 175 4.41 -1.22 4.13
CA SER A 175 5.82 -1.04 3.88
C SER A 175 6.58 -1.07 5.21
N ASN A 176 7.47 -2.03 5.36
CA ASN A 176 8.36 -2.11 6.52
C ASN A 176 9.65 -1.31 6.26
N ILE A 177 9.49 -0.08 5.79
CA ILE A 177 10.61 0.85 5.70
C ILE A 177 10.91 1.27 7.14
N THR A 178 11.70 0.47 7.84
CA THR A 178 12.31 0.92 9.09
C THR A 178 13.01 2.23 8.77
N ASN A 179 12.76 3.27 9.58
CA ASN A 179 13.31 4.62 9.46
C ASN A 179 14.85 4.69 9.40
N ILE A 180 15.55 3.57 9.30
CA ILE A 180 17.00 3.45 9.16
C ILE A 180 17.47 4.10 7.84
N ASN A 181 16.64 4.11 6.79
CA ASN A 181 17.01 4.73 5.51
C ASN A 181 16.69 6.22 5.40
N LYS A 182 15.89 6.80 6.30
CA LYS A 182 15.67 8.25 6.31
C LYS A 182 16.83 9.03 6.92
N GLN A 183 17.71 8.39 7.69
CA GLN A 183 18.83 9.05 8.36
C GLN A 183 20.20 8.75 7.71
N GLN A 184 20.24 7.89 6.68
CA GLN A 184 21.51 7.46 6.07
C GLN A 184 21.59 7.64 4.55
N ILE A 185 20.59 8.23 3.92
CA ILE A 185 20.73 8.83 2.58
C ILE A 185 20.66 10.35 2.73
N SER A 186 21.46 10.92 3.61
CA SER A 186 22.17 12.12 3.23
C SER A 186 23.34 11.63 2.35
N ILE A 187 23.08 11.38 1.08
CA ILE A 187 24.13 11.52 0.07
C ILE A 187 24.65 12.92 0.34
N GLU A 188 25.85 13.04 0.92
CA GLU A 188 26.49 14.33 1.06
C GLU A 188 26.64 14.84 -0.37
N LYS A 189 25.67 15.69 -0.78
CA LYS A 189 25.71 16.34 -2.07
C LYS A 189 27.01 17.06 -2.16
N LYS A 190 27.85 16.65 -3.08
CA LYS A 190 29.14 17.28 -3.29
C LYS A 190 28.95 18.56 -4.09
N ILE A 191 29.39 19.68 -3.52
CA ILE A 191 29.40 20.97 -4.22
C ILE A 191 30.39 20.86 -5.37
N ILE A 192 29.94 21.03 -6.61
CA ILE A 192 30.77 21.05 -7.81
C ILE A 192 31.16 22.45 -8.22
N LYS A 193 30.28 23.45 -8.02
CA LYS A 193 30.56 24.86 -8.34
C LYS A 193 29.73 25.81 -7.48
N ILE A 194 30.26 27.04 -7.28
CA ILE A 194 29.55 28.11 -6.59
C ILE A 194 29.64 29.36 -7.46
N PHE A 195 28.48 29.99 -7.71
CA PHE A 195 28.38 31.24 -8.51
C PHE A 195 27.73 32.35 -7.72
N ASP A 196 28.11 33.57 -8.02
CA ASP A 196 27.42 34.79 -7.56
C ASP A 196 26.14 35.05 -8.41
N VAL A 197 25.39 36.09 -8.04
CA VAL A 197 24.14 36.47 -8.76
C VAL A 197 24.38 36.95 -10.21
N PHE A 198 25.62 37.17 -10.60
CA PHE A 198 26.03 37.57 -11.95
C PHE A 198 26.57 36.39 -12.76
N GLY A 199 26.50 35.15 -12.21
CA GLY A 199 27.00 33.94 -12.86
C GLY A 199 28.52 33.79 -12.88
N ARG A 200 29.26 34.52 -12.04
CA ARG A 200 30.72 34.39 -11.91
C ARG A 200 31.05 33.40 -10.78
N GLU A 201 32.01 32.53 -10.97
CA GLU A 201 32.52 31.66 -9.91
C GLU A 201 33.03 32.52 -8.73
N SER A 202 32.51 32.27 -7.51
CA SER A 202 32.81 33.13 -6.35
C SER A 202 32.58 32.34 -5.05
N ASN A 203 33.47 32.56 -4.09
CA ASN A 203 33.36 32.10 -2.70
C ASN A 203 33.17 33.25 -1.71
N ASN A 204 32.84 34.48 -2.18
CA ASN A 204 32.72 35.64 -1.32
C ASN A 204 31.46 35.51 -0.45
N LYS A 205 31.65 35.58 0.87
CA LYS A 205 30.57 35.60 1.87
C LYS A 205 29.85 36.94 1.88
N ASN A 206 28.76 37.05 2.64
CA ASN A 206 27.91 38.25 2.77
C ASN A 206 27.16 38.66 1.49
N GLN A 207 27.03 37.77 0.53
CA GLN A 207 26.20 37.91 -0.67
C GLN A 207 25.50 36.62 -1.03
N PRO A 208 24.39 36.65 -1.82
CA PRO A 208 23.75 35.43 -2.28
C PRO A 208 24.66 34.66 -3.22
N LEU A 209 24.84 33.37 -2.94
CA LEU A 209 25.60 32.45 -3.76
C LEU A 209 24.70 31.26 -4.19
N PHE A 210 24.91 30.76 -5.40
CA PHE A 210 24.26 29.57 -5.93
C PHE A 210 25.23 28.41 -5.87
N TYR A 211 24.88 27.37 -5.10
CA TYR A 211 25.64 26.14 -4.92
C TYR A 211 25.10 25.09 -5.86
N PHE A 212 25.91 24.60 -6.78
CA PHE A 212 25.60 23.51 -7.70
C PHE A 212 26.17 22.23 -7.15
N TYR A 213 25.34 21.20 -7.12
CA TYR A 213 25.68 19.89 -6.57
C TYR A 213 25.81 18.84 -7.66
N ASP A 214 26.48 17.72 -7.33
CA ASP A 214 26.72 16.59 -8.24
C ASP A 214 25.44 15.81 -8.64
N ASP A 215 24.36 15.98 -7.90
CA ASP A 215 23.03 15.47 -8.23
C ASP A 215 22.23 16.35 -9.20
N GLY A 216 22.83 17.46 -9.68
CA GLY A 216 22.18 18.44 -10.56
C GLY A 216 21.31 19.46 -9.82
N SER A 217 21.16 19.37 -8.51
CA SER A 217 20.41 20.36 -7.73
C SER A 217 21.18 21.67 -7.54
N VAL A 218 20.44 22.77 -7.34
CA VAL A 218 21.00 24.11 -7.09
C VAL A 218 20.34 24.70 -5.85
N GLU A 219 21.15 25.18 -4.92
CA GLU A 219 20.69 25.87 -3.72
C GLU A 219 21.21 27.31 -3.67
N LYS A 220 20.34 28.25 -3.28
CA LYS A 220 20.74 29.65 -3.00
C LYS A 220 21.00 29.80 -1.51
N LYS A 221 22.20 30.21 -1.13
CA LYS A 221 22.60 30.45 0.27
C LYS A 221 23.22 31.84 0.43
N ILE A 222 23.03 32.44 1.61
CA ILE A 222 23.73 33.62 2.06
C ILE A 222 24.45 33.25 3.34
N ILE A 223 25.78 33.24 3.32
CA ILE A 223 26.59 33.00 4.51
C ILE A 223 27.02 34.36 5.06
N ILE A 224 26.57 34.69 6.25
CA ILE A 224 26.86 35.92 6.97
C ILE A 224 27.91 35.57 8.03
N GLU A 225 29.03 36.32 8.06
CA GLU A 225 30.04 36.24 9.11
C GLU A 225 29.89 37.38 10.10
#